data_9b83a1d43293572b48a13896787a2dd2
#
_entry.id   9b83a1d43293572b48a13896787a2dd2
#
_cell.length_a   1.000
_cell.length_b   1.000
_cell.length_c   1.000
_cell.angle_alpha   90.00
_cell.angle_beta   90.00
_cell.angle_gamma   90.00
#
_symmetry.space_group_name_H-M   'P 1'
#
loop_
_entity.id
_entity.type
_entity.pdbx_description
1 polymer ?
#
loop_
_entity_poly.entity_id
_entity_poly.type
_entity_poly.pdbx_seq_one_letter_code
_entity_poly.pdbx_strand_id
1 'polypeptide(L)'
;MCIRDSSYKDLPLNLYHVQWKFRDEVRPRFGVMRSREFLMKDAYSFDVDYESAKVAYDRMFVAYLRTFERCGLKAIPMRADTGPIGGELSHEFIILASTGESEVFCQRDYLDMKVPAHDVDFSDKTELAEIVREWTTPYAATEEMHDQAAWDALPEAERVAARGIEVGHIFHFGTKYSEPMKAFVTGPDGKDAPVHMGSYGIGPSRLVAAIIEASHDEAGIIWPKGVAPFDVGLINMKPGDTDCDTACEGLYRDCLLYTSDAADEEDSV
;
A
#
# COMPACT_ATOMS: atom_id res chain seq x y z
N MET A 1 1.00 -17.80 -17.92
CA MET A 1 2.40 -18.21 -17.70
C MET A 1 2.41 -19.21 -16.56
N CYS A 2 2.89 -20.39 -16.77
CA CYS A 2 3.00 -21.40 -15.72
C CYS A 2 4.42 -21.33 -15.13
N ILE A 3 4.56 -21.14 -13.82
CA ILE A 3 5.87 -21.07 -13.13
C ILE A 3 6.67 -22.35 -13.40
N ARG A 4 6.02 -23.47 -13.62
CA ARG A 4 6.64 -24.77 -13.97
C ARG A 4 7.43 -24.75 -15.28
N ASP A 5 7.13 -23.79 -16.16
CA ASP A 5 7.76 -23.71 -17.49
C ASP A 5 8.87 -22.65 -17.50
N SER A 6 9.16 -22.03 -16.33
CA SER A 6 10.17 -20.99 -16.21
C SER A 6 11.52 -21.57 -15.79
N SER A 7 12.61 -21.03 -16.32
CA SER A 7 13.96 -21.31 -15.91
C SER A 7 14.38 -20.36 -14.76
N TYR A 8 15.37 -20.76 -13.93
CA TYR A 8 15.95 -19.86 -12.96
C TYR A 8 16.47 -18.55 -13.60
N LYS A 9 16.80 -18.58 -14.91
CA LYS A 9 17.25 -17.38 -15.66
C LYS A 9 16.13 -16.35 -15.86
N ASP A 10 14.88 -16.77 -15.72
CA ASP A 10 13.72 -15.89 -15.82
C ASP A 10 13.36 -15.25 -14.47
N LEU A 11 14.02 -15.69 -13.38
CA LEU A 11 13.85 -15.16 -12.05
C LEU A 11 14.93 -14.08 -11.76
N PRO A 12 14.61 -13.06 -10.94
CA PRO A 12 13.36 -12.86 -10.20
C PRO A 12 12.22 -12.39 -11.09
N LEU A 13 10.99 -12.79 -10.77
CA LEU A 13 9.77 -12.29 -11.41
C LEU A 13 8.90 -11.55 -10.39
N ASN A 14 8.31 -10.45 -10.81
CA ASN A 14 7.26 -9.77 -10.06
C ASN A 14 6.07 -9.54 -10.99
N LEU A 15 4.97 -10.20 -10.72
CA LEU A 15 3.76 -10.16 -11.54
C LEU A 15 2.63 -9.53 -10.74
N TYR A 16 1.83 -8.71 -11.38
CA TYR A 16 0.67 -8.08 -10.74
C TYR A 16 -0.52 -8.02 -11.66
N HIS A 17 -1.69 -7.88 -11.05
CA HIS A 17 -2.89 -7.48 -11.75
C HIS A 17 -3.78 -6.59 -10.86
N VAL A 18 -4.69 -5.87 -11.49
CA VAL A 18 -5.75 -5.10 -10.83
C VAL A 18 -7.06 -5.62 -11.37
N GLN A 19 -7.86 -6.24 -10.50
CA GLN A 19 -9.12 -6.84 -10.91
C GLN A 19 -10.13 -6.94 -9.77
N TRP A 20 -11.37 -7.20 -10.12
CA TRP A 20 -12.43 -7.49 -9.17
C TRP A 20 -12.18 -8.82 -8.45
N LYS A 21 -12.39 -8.80 -7.14
CA LYS A 21 -12.38 -9.96 -6.27
C LYS A 21 -13.75 -10.16 -5.65
N PHE A 22 -14.09 -11.42 -5.44
CA PHE A 22 -15.33 -11.84 -4.79
C PHE A 22 -14.95 -12.69 -3.59
N ARG A 23 -15.47 -12.32 -2.41
CA ARG A 23 -15.28 -13.08 -1.17
C ARG A 23 -16.60 -13.27 -0.48
N ASP A 24 -16.79 -14.42 0.14
CA ASP A 24 -17.97 -14.69 0.98
C ASP A 24 -17.81 -14.00 2.36
N GLU A 25 -17.88 -12.66 2.31
CA GLU A 25 -17.77 -11.84 3.53
C GLU A 25 -19.01 -12.02 4.37
N VAL A 26 -18.83 -12.55 5.59
CA VAL A 26 -19.91 -12.87 6.52
C VAL A 26 -20.57 -11.61 7.08
N ARG A 27 -19.79 -10.53 7.25
CA ARG A 27 -20.26 -9.27 7.85
C ARG A 27 -19.86 -8.07 6.99
N PRO A 28 -20.45 -7.91 5.79
CA PRO A 28 -20.20 -6.72 4.98
C PRO A 28 -20.70 -5.49 5.74
N ARG A 29 -19.88 -4.43 5.75
CA ARG A 29 -20.16 -3.18 6.44
C ARG A 29 -19.35 -2.03 5.91
N PHE A 30 -19.75 -0.80 6.26
CA PHE A 30 -19.05 0.44 5.88
C PHE A 30 -18.85 0.60 4.36
N GLY A 31 -19.87 0.22 3.55
CA GLY A 31 -19.83 0.38 2.11
C GLY A 31 -18.65 -0.31 1.45
N VAL A 32 -17.81 0.46 0.75
CA VAL A 32 -16.63 -0.07 0.03
C VAL A 32 -15.47 -0.47 0.95
N MET A 33 -15.56 -0.20 2.24
CA MET A 33 -14.52 -0.57 3.21
C MET A 33 -14.43 -2.09 3.36
N ARG A 34 -15.59 -2.77 3.49
CA ARG A 34 -15.69 -4.21 3.68
C ARG A 34 -16.88 -4.80 2.96
N SER A 35 -16.70 -5.14 1.69
CA SER A 35 -17.74 -5.65 0.79
C SER A 35 -17.39 -7.06 0.30
N ARG A 36 -18.38 -7.70 -0.35
CA ARG A 36 -18.20 -9.02 -0.98
C ARG A 36 -17.59 -8.93 -2.36
N GLU A 37 -17.72 -7.79 -3.00
CA GLU A 37 -17.15 -7.45 -4.31
C GLU A 37 -16.31 -6.19 -4.16
N PHE A 38 -15.05 -6.25 -4.55
CA PHE A 38 -14.11 -5.14 -4.41
C PHE A 38 -12.98 -5.23 -5.42
N LEU A 39 -12.42 -4.08 -5.76
CA LEU A 39 -11.22 -4.00 -6.59
C LEU A 39 -9.99 -4.26 -5.72
N MET A 40 -9.09 -5.13 -6.19
CA MET A 40 -7.81 -5.40 -5.57
C MET A 40 -6.68 -5.30 -6.60
N LYS A 41 -5.59 -4.66 -6.21
CA LYS A 41 -4.27 -4.82 -6.82
C LYS A 41 -3.54 -5.87 -6.00
N ASP A 42 -3.22 -6.97 -6.60
CA ASP A 42 -2.38 -7.99 -6.00
C ASP A 42 -1.17 -8.27 -6.88
N ALA A 43 -0.02 -8.42 -6.23
CA ALA A 43 1.24 -8.75 -6.87
C ALA A 43 1.89 -9.95 -6.18
N TYR A 44 2.75 -10.64 -6.92
CA TYR A 44 3.43 -11.85 -6.45
C TYR A 44 4.87 -11.81 -6.94
N SER A 45 5.82 -12.00 -6.03
CA SER A 45 7.21 -12.22 -6.38
C SER A 45 7.54 -13.71 -6.41
N PHE A 46 8.50 -14.05 -7.27
CA PHE A 46 9.02 -15.40 -7.45
C PHE A 46 10.52 -15.29 -7.57
N ASP A 47 11.24 -15.92 -6.64
CA ASP A 47 12.67 -15.75 -6.46
C ASP A 47 13.36 -17.11 -6.30
N VAL A 48 14.66 -17.17 -6.62
CA VAL A 48 15.44 -18.44 -6.59
C VAL A 48 15.78 -18.89 -5.17
N ASP A 49 15.84 -17.95 -4.21
CA ASP A 49 16.23 -18.20 -2.83
C ASP A 49 15.59 -17.21 -1.86
N TYR A 50 15.81 -17.46 -0.57
CA TYR A 50 15.30 -16.63 0.52
C TYR A 50 15.78 -15.17 0.44
N GLU A 51 17.08 -14.99 0.18
CA GLU A 51 17.69 -13.65 0.18
C GLU A 51 17.14 -12.78 -0.95
N SER A 52 16.94 -13.35 -2.14
CA SER A 52 16.34 -12.67 -3.27
C SER A 52 14.88 -12.32 -2.98
N ALA A 53 14.10 -13.24 -2.39
CA ALA A 53 12.72 -12.99 -2.00
C ALA A 53 12.60 -11.93 -0.90
N LYS A 54 13.58 -11.87 0.03
CA LYS A 54 13.66 -10.81 1.04
C LYS A 54 13.88 -9.44 0.42
N VAL A 55 14.75 -9.34 -0.60
CA VAL A 55 14.94 -8.09 -1.37
C VAL A 55 13.65 -7.67 -2.08
N ALA A 56 12.91 -8.62 -2.67
CA ALA A 56 11.62 -8.33 -3.29
C ALA A 56 10.61 -7.81 -2.25
N TYR A 57 10.59 -8.40 -1.05
CA TYR A 57 9.77 -7.94 0.07
C TYR A 57 10.13 -6.52 0.49
N ASP A 58 11.42 -6.20 0.66
CA ASP A 58 11.90 -4.88 1.07
C ASP A 58 11.56 -3.81 0.01
N ARG A 59 11.69 -4.13 -1.28
CA ARG A 59 11.24 -3.26 -2.38
C ARG A 59 9.76 -2.93 -2.26
N MET A 60 8.93 -3.94 -2.03
CA MET A 60 7.49 -3.75 -1.91
C MET A 60 7.11 -2.99 -0.64
N PHE A 61 7.82 -3.20 0.47
CA PHE A 61 7.64 -2.43 1.70
C PHE A 61 7.83 -0.93 1.45
N VAL A 62 8.96 -0.54 0.85
CA VAL A 62 9.26 0.86 0.52
C VAL A 62 8.28 1.42 -0.52
N ALA A 63 7.95 0.65 -1.55
CA ALA A 63 6.99 1.04 -2.56
C ALA A 63 5.59 1.32 -1.96
N TYR A 64 5.17 0.54 -0.96
CA TYR A 64 3.88 0.73 -0.28
C TYR A 64 3.86 2.01 0.57
N LEU A 65 4.92 2.28 1.34
CA LEU A 65 5.06 3.54 2.07
C LEU A 65 4.86 4.74 1.12
N ARG A 66 5.56 4.74 -0.01
CA ARG A 66 5.50 5.81 -1.01
C ARG A 66 4.12 5.88 -1.69
N THR A 67 3.51 4.74 -1.97
CA THR A 67 2.17 4.70 -2.60
C THR A 67 1.13 5.36 -1.69
N PHE A 68 1.13 5.03 -0.41
CA PHE A 68 0.17 5.62 0.53
C PHE A 68 0.45 7.10 0.79
N GLU A 69 1.71 7.51 0.87
CA GLU A 69 2.06 8.93 0.97
C GLU A 69 1.55 9.74 -0.23
N ARG A 70 1.73 9.23 -1.46
CA ARG A 70 1.19 9.87 -2.67
C ARG A 70 -0.34 9.98 -2.67
N CYS A 71 -1.02 9.09 -1.97
CA CYS A 71 -2.45 9.18 -1.70
C CYS A 71 -2.81 10.15 -0.57
N GLY A 72 -1.82 10.82 0.04
CA GLY A 72 -2.03 11.71 1.18
C GLY A 72 -2.28 10.98 2.50
N LEU A 73 -1.90 9.71 2.58
CA LEU A 73 -2.11 8.86 3.74
C LEU A 73 -0.81 8.56 4.47
N LYS A 74 -0.85 8.63 5.78
CA LYS A 74 0.22 8.15 6.65
C LYS A 74 -0.08 6.71 7.08
N ALA A 75 0.43 5.75 6.32
CA ALA A 75 0.28 4.34 6.63
C ALA A 75 1.47 3.85 7.48
N ILE A 76 1.16 3.21 8.61
CA ILE A 76 2.13 2.62 9.52
C ILE A 76 2.24 1.13 9.21
N PRO A 77 3.44 0.62 8.85
CA PRO A 77 3.66 -0.81 8.70
C PRO A 77 3.69 -1.48 10.07
N MET A 78 2.71 -2.31 10.35
CA MET A 78 2.57 -3.02 11.62
C MET A 78 2.84 -4.50 11.43
N ARG A 79 3.54 -5.12 12.37
CA ARG A 79 3.65 -6.58 12.41
C ARG A 79 2.26 -7.18 12.52
N ALA A 80 1.97 -8.11 11.62
CA ALA A 80 0.67 -8.75 11.51
C ALA A 80 0.80 -10.27 11.53
N ASP A 81 -0.24 -10.94 12.00
CA ASP A 81 -0.32 -12.40 11.91
C ASP A 81 -0.46 -12.79 10.43
N THR A 82 0.25 -13.84 10.05
CA THR A 82 0.15 -14.40 8.70
C THR A 82 -1.17 -15.14 8.47
N GLY A 83 -1.89 -15.48 9.53
CA GLY A 83 -3.19 -16.16 9.50
C GLY A 83 -3.18 -17.46 8.67
N PRO A 84 -4.32 -17.81 8.06
CA PRO A 84 -4.42 -19.00 7.18
C PRO A 84 -3.51 -18.94 5.95
N ILE A 85 -3.20 -17.72 5.48
CA ILE A 85 -2.28 -17.49 4.36
C ILE A 85 -0.89 -18.01 4.72
N GLY A 86 -0.41 -17.70 5.95
CA GLY A 86 0.88 -18.14 6.48
C GLY A 86 2.06 -17.46 5.79
N GLY A 87 3.25 -17.84 6.19
CA GLY A 87 4.51 -17.25 5.75
C GLY A 87 5.41 -16.96 6.93
N GLU A 88 6.56 -16.32 6.66
CA GLU A 88 7.58 -16.05 7.68
C GLU A 88 7.55 -14.58 8.15
N LEU A 89 7.19 -13.66 7.25
CA LEU A 89 7.07 -12.23 7.53
C LEU A 89 5.75 -11.69 6.99
N SER A 90 5.14 -10.81 7.77
CA SER A 90 3.90 -10.14 7.38
C SER A 90 3.84 -8.75 7.99
N HIS A 91 3.49 -7.74 7.16
CA HIS A 91 3.19 -6.39 7.61
C HIS A 91 1.89 -5.89 6.98
N GLU A 92 1.01 -5.41 7.84
CA GLU A 92 -0.16 -4.62 7.44
C GLU A 92 0.19 -3.14 7.46
N PHE A 93 -0.21 -2.43 6.40
CA PHE A 93 -0.12 -0.97 6.34
C PHE A 93 -1.42 -0.39 6.87
N ILE A 94 -1.34 0.24 8.04
CA ILE A 94 -2.51 0.70 8.80
C ILE A 94 -2.56 2.22 8.83
N ILE A 95 -3.74 2.77 8.60
CA ILE A 95 -4.05 4.18 8.81
C ILE A 95 -4.79 4.30 10.13
N LEU A 96 -4.34 5.19 11.01
CA LEU A 96 -5.05 5.46 12.25
C LEU A 96 -6.31 6.26 11.96
N ALA A 97 -7.47 5.71 12.32
CA ALA A 97 -8.78 6.35 12.14
C ALA A 97 -9.73 5.86 13.23
N SER A 98 -10.53 6.75 13.78
CA SER A 98 -11.50 6.40 14.85
C SER A 98 -12.57 5.40 14.40
N THR A 99 -12.83 5.35 13.11
CA THR A 99 -13.77 4.41 12.45
C THR A 99 -13.12 3.08 12.08
N GLY A 100 -11.81 2.91 12.37
CA GLY A 100 -11.07 1.70 12.06
C GLY A 100 -11.67 0.43 12.70
N GLU A 101 -11.49 -0.71 12.05
CA GLU A 101 -12.09 -1.98 12.50
C GLU A 101 -11.27 -2.70 13.57
N SER A 102 -9.95 -2.57 13.53
CA SER A 102 -9.00 -3.28 14.41
C SER A 102 -8.39 -2.34 15.44
N GLU A 103 -8.11 -2.82 16.62
CA GLU A 103 -7.26 -2.14 17.58
C GLU A 103 -5.79 -2.35 17.19
N VAL A 104 -5.00 -1.30 17.29
CA VAL A 104 -3.58 -1.31 16.90
C VAL A 104 -2.74 -0.52 17.86
N PHE A 105 -1.47 -0.90 17.98
CA PHE A 105 -0.53 -0.39 18.96
C PHE A 105 0.77 0.03 18.27
N CYS A 106 1.19 1.28 18.45
CA CYS A 106 2.45 1.75 17.88
C CYS A 106 3.15 2.79 18.76
N GLN A 107 4.45 2.95 18.56
CA GLN A 107 5.17 4.08 19.14
C GLN A 107 4.81 5.38 18.43
N ARG A 108 4.81 6.46 19.18
CA ARG A 108 4.49 7.82 18.72
C ARG A 108 5.41 8.29 17.60
N ASP A 109 6.64 7.80 17.56
CA ASP A 109 7.64 8.12 16.54
C ASP A 109 7.09 7.95 15.12
N TYR A 110 6.24 6.95 14.90
CA TYR A 110 5.59 6.77 13.59
C TYR A 110 4.77 7.96 13.12
N LEU A 111 4.25 8.77 14.04
CA LEU A 111 3.47 9.96 13.68
C LEU A 111 4.35 11.06 13.05
N ASP A 112 5.65 11.05 13.33
CA ASP A 112 6.61 12.04 12.87
C ASP A 112 7.59 11.50 11.81
N MET A 113 7.69 10.17 11.64
CA MET A 113 8.53 9.55 10.61
C MET A 113 8.15 10.06 9.22
N LYS A 114 9.15 10.37 8.42
CA LYS A 114 8.98 10.77 7.02
C LYS A 114 9.17 9.58 6.11
N VAL A 115 8.27 9.47 5.14
CA VAL A 115 8.39 8.44 4.10
C VAL A 115 9.71 8.63 3.33
N PRO A 116 10.39 7.53 2.94
CA PRO A 116 11.64 7.61 2.19
C PRO A 116 11.54 8.49 0.95
N ALA A 117 12.60 9.24 0.70
CA ALA A 117 12.68 10.19 -0.40
C ALA A 117 12.42 9.56 -1.79
N HIS A 118 12.12 10.39 -2.78
CA HIS A 118 11.80 9.89 -4.13
C HIS A 118 13.01 9.33 -4.88
N ASP A 119 14.23 9.62 -4.44
CA ASP A 119 15.50 9.20 -5.03
C ASP A 119 16.07 7.88 -4.47
N VAL A 120 15.29 7.14 -3.69
CA VAL A 120 15.68 5.78 -3.23
C VAL A 120 16.00 4.89 -4.42
N ASP A 121 17.19 4.30 -4.40
CA ASP A 121 17.60 3.32 -5.40
C ASP A 121 17.01 1.94 -5.09
N PHE A 122 15.95 1.57 -5.82
CA PHE A 122 15.33 0.24 -5.68
C PHE A 122 16.23 -0.92 -6.15
N SER A 123 17.40 -0.65 -6.73
CA SER A 123 18.41 -1.68 -7.04
C SER A 123 19.39 -1.89 -5.89
N ASP A 124 19.57 -0.93 -4.98
CA ASP A 124 20.42 -1.05 -3.80
C ASP A 124 19.69 -1.77 -2.65
N LYS A 125 19.97 -3.07 -2.56
CA LYS A 125 19.43 -3.94 -1.50
C LYS A 125 19.85 -3.51 -0.09
N THR A 126 20.97 -2.83 0.06
CA THR A 126 21.47 -2.39 1.37
C THR A 126 20.68 -1.19 1.85
N GLU A 127 20.48 -0.19 0.98
CA GLU A 127 19.62 0.98 1.26
C GLU A 127 18.20 0.55 1.61
N LEU A 128 17.61 -0.36 0.83
CA LEU A 128 16.27 -0.88 1.09
C LEU A 128 16.17 -1.57 2.46
N ALA A 129 17.14 -2.41 2.81
CA ALA A 129 17.15 -3.12 4.09
C ALA A 129 17.33 -2.15 5.28
N GLU A 130 18.08 -1.06 5.12
CA GLU A 130 18.22 -0.01 6.13
C GLU A 130 16.92 0.74 6.34
N ILE A 131 16.22 1.12 5.28
CA ILE A 131 14.90 1.75 5.36
C ILE A 131 13.89 0.84 6.06
N VAL A 132 13.81 -0.43 5.67
CA VAL A 132 12.90 -1.38 6.32
C VAL A 132 13.24 -1.53 7.80
N ARG A 133 14.52 -1.63 8.16
CA ARG A 133 14.97 -1.71 9.55
C ARG A 133 14.54 -0.47 10.34
N GLU A 134 14.75 0.73 9.79
CA GLU A 134 14.31 1.98 10.42
C GLU A 134 12.81 1.97 10.70
N TRP A 135 12.00 1.58 9.72
CA TRP A 135 10.55 1.54 9.80
C TRP A 135 9.98 0.36 10.60
N THR A 136 10.80 -0.62 10.97
CA THR A 136 10.36 -1.77 11.77
C THR A 136 11.02 -1.84 13.14
N THR A 137 11.90 -0.90 13.47
CA THR A 137 12.58 -0.82 14.77
C THR A 137 11.64 -0.33 15.89
N PRO A 138 10.86 0.77 15.71
CA PRO A 138 9.90 1.15 16.72
C PRO A 138 8.78 0.11 16.81
N TYR A 139 8.15 0.02 17.98
CA TYR A 139 7.06 -0.93 18.19
C TYR A 139 5.84 -0.57 17.35
N ALA A 140 5.37 -1.48 16.51
CA ALA A 140 4.10 -1.40 15.82
C ALA A 140 3.53 -2.80 15.59
N ALA A 141 2.30 -3.05 16.06
CA ALA A 141 1.65 -4.36 15.98
C ALA A 141 0.13 -4.24 15.85
N THR A 142 -0.47 -5.18 15.13
CA THR A 142 -1.91 -5.44 15.18
C THR A 142 -2.28 -6.08 16.50
N GLU A 143 -3.57 -6.14 16.83
CA GLU A 143 -4.08 -6.76 18.06
C GLU A 143 -3.58 -8.21 18.22
N GLU A 144 -3.54 -8.98 17.14
CA GLU A 144 -3.12 -10.39 17.15
C GLU A 144 -1.62 -10.55 17.43
N MET A 145 -0.81 -9.58 17.07
CA MET A 145 0.64 -9.58 17.25
C MET A 145 1.10 -8.70 18.41
N HIS A 146 0.15 -8.19 19.20
CA HIS A 146 0.45 -7.35 20.35
C HIS A 146 1.20 -8.12 21.45
N ASP A 147 2.34 -7.58 21.85
CA ASP A 147 3.14 -8.09 22.99
C ASP A 147 3.02 -7.11 24.16
N GLN A 148 2.20 -7.49 25.15
CA GLN A 148 1.95 -6.65 26.33
C GLN A 148 3.23 -6.34 27.11
N ALA A 149 4.16 -7.28 27.20
CA ALA A 149 5.41 -7.06 27.97
C ALA A 149 6.32 -6.04 27.26
N ALA A 150 6.47 -6.16 25.93
CA ALA A 150 7.20 -5.17 25.14
C ALA A 150 6.51 -3.81 25.16
N TRP A 151 5.18 -3.78 25.11
CA TRP A 151 4.37 -2.56 25.22
C TRP A 151 4.55 -1.86 26.54
N ASP A 152 4.50 -2.61 27.68
CA ASP A 152 4.65 -2.05 29.00
C ASP A 152 6.08 -1.56 29.31
N ALA A 153 7.07 -2.05 28.57
CA ALA A 153 8.43 -1.56 28.65
C ALA A 153 8.65 -0.18 28.00
N LEU A 154 7.72 0.27 27.13
CA LEU A 154 7.79 1.60 26.52
C LEU A 154 7.33 2.67 27.53
N PRO A 155 7.90 3.90 27.47
CA PRO A 155 7.35 5.03 28.20
C PRO A 155 5.88 5.30 27.82
N GLU A 156 5.03 5.61 28.77
CA GLU A 156 3.60 5.85 28.52
C GLU A 156 3.37 6.98 27.48
N ALA A 157 4.19 8.01 27.51
CA ALA A 157 4.11 9.12 26.56
C ALA A 157 4.40 8.72 25.09
N GLU A 158 5.09 7.61 24.89
CA GLU A 158 5.43 7.08 23.56
C GLU A 158 4.40 6.08 23.04
N ARG A 159 3.48 5.63 23.88
CA ARG A 159 2.47 4.64 23.51
C ARG A 159 1.30 5.29 22.77
N VAL A 160 0.91 4.73 21.64
CA VAL A 160 -0.29 5.09 20.89
C VAL A 160 -1.11 3.82 20.66
N ALA A 161 -2.23 3.70 21.38
CA ALA A 161 -3.25 2.69 21.13
C ALA A 161 -4.41 3.38 20.40
N ALA A 162 -4.80 2.86 19.24
CA ALA A 162 -5.80 3.48 18.39
C ALA A 162 -6.57 2.42 17.59
N ARG A 163 -7.59 2.86 16.88
CA ARG A 163 -8.22 2.03 15.85
C ARG A 163 -7.57 2.30 14.50
N GLY A 164 -7.50 1.27 13.65
CA GLY A 164 -6.85 1.34 12.37
C GLY A 164 -7.65 0.75 11.22
N ILE A 165 -7.37 1.24 10.02
CA ILE A 165 -7.89 0.73 8.75
C ILE A 165 -6.70 0.12 7.99
N GLU A 166 -6.77 -1.17 7.70
CA GLU A 166 -5.81 -1.86 6.84
C GLU A 166 -5.99 -1.41 5.38
N VAL A 167 -4.98 -0.83 4.78
CA VAL A 167 -4.99 -0.37 3.38
C VAL A 167 -4.12 -1.20 2.45
N GLY A 168 -3.19 -1.95 2.99
CA GLY A 168 -2.34 -2.86 2.25
C GLY A 168 -1.72 -3.91 3.15
N HIS A 169 -1.34 -5.04 2.56
CA HIS A 169 -0.74 -6.16 3.28
C HIS A 169 0.33 -6.81 2.41
N ILE A 170 1.47 -7.09 3.00
CA ILE A 170 2.59 -7.76 2.34
C ILE A 170 3.02 -9.00 3.10
N PHE A 171 3.33 -10.06 2.37
CA PHE A 171 3.72 -11.36 2.91
C PHE A 171 4.98 -11.88 2.25
N HIS A 172 5.85 -12.50 3.04
CA HIS A 172 6.92 -13.37 2.59
C HIS A 172 6.52 -14.82 2.87
N PHE A 173 6.21 -15.58 1.83
CA PHE A 173 5.72 -16.95 1.96
C PHE A 173 6.81 -18.00 2.08
N GLY A 174 8.05 -17.66 1.73
CA GLY A 174 9.08 -18.68 1.56
C GLY A 174 8.66 -19.70 0.50
N THR A 175 8.76 -20.97 0.81
CA THR A 175 8.40 -22.09 -0.10
C THR A 175 7.04 -22.74 0.19
N LYS A 176 6.25 -22.14 1.11
CA LYS A 176 4.99 -22.70 1.61
C LYS A 176 4.04 -23.16 0.49
N TYR A 177 3.95 -22.41 -0.59
CA TYR A 177 3.06 -22.72 -1.72
C TYR A 177 3.77 -23.43 -2.85
N SER A 178 5.03 -23.11 -3.13
CA SER A 178 5.78 -23.68 -4.23
C SER A 178 6.08 -25.17 -4.04
N GLU A 179 6.40 -25.61 -2.82
CA GLU A 179 6.64 -27.02 -2.52
C GLU A 179 5.42 -27.91 -2.80
N PRO A 180 4.24 -27.68 -2.22
CA PRO A 180 3.07 -28.52 -2.49
C PRO A 180 2.59 -28.43 -3.95
N MET A 181 2.81 -27.28 -4.61
CA MET A 181 2.50 -27.10 -6.03
C MET A 181 3.57 -27.71 -6.96
N LYS A 182 4.68 -28.17 -6.41
CA LYS A 182 5.85 -28.66 -7.17
C LYS A 182 6.36 -27.62 -8.18
N ALA A 183 6.37 -26.36 -7.76
CA ALA A 183 6.91 -25.25 -8.53
C ALA A 183 8.41 -25.13 -8.22
N PHE A 184 9.22 -25.89 -8.96
CA PHE A 184 10.68 -25.94 -8.82
C PHE A 184 11.33 -25.32 -10.05
N VAL A 185 12.52 -24.78 -9.85
CA VAL A 185 13.43 -24.36 -10.92
C VAL A 185 14.76 -25.09 -10.76
N THR A 186 15.35 -25.49 -11.87
CA THR A 186 16.71 -26.07 -11.86
C THR A 186 17.71 -24.93 -11.75
N GLY A 187 18.44 -24.86 -10.65
CA GLY A 187 19.44 -23.84 -10.37
C GLY A 187 20.70 -23.98 -11.22
N PRO A 188 21.66 -23.03 -11.06
CA PRO A 188 22.93 -23.07 -11.80
C PRO A 188 23.80 -24.30 -11.47
N ASP A 189 23.58 -24.92 -10.31
CA ASP A 189 24.25 -26.15 -9.87
C ASP A 189 23.60 -27.43 -10.41
N GLY A 190 22.57 -27.31 -11.25
CA GLY A 190 21.82 -28.41 -11.83
C GLY A 190 20.86 -29.10 -10.88
N LYS A 191 20.60 -28.55 -9.69
CA LYS A 191 19.65 -29.09 -8.73
C LYS A 191 18.33 -28.33 -8.79
N ASP A 192 17.24 -29.07 -8.57
CA ASP A 192 15.93 -28.46 -8.45
C ASP A 192 15.71 -27.90 -7.04
N ALA A 193 15.27 -26.65 -6.98
CA ALA A 193 14.90 -25.96 -5.75
C ALA A 193 13.48 -25.37 -5.87
N PRO A 194 12.69 -25.35 -4.78
CA PRO A 194 11.40 -24.71 -4.78
C PRO A 194 11.56 -23.21 -4.90
N VAL A 195 10.67 -22.55 -5.64
CA VAL A 195 10.67 -21.10 -5.81
C VAL A 195 10.22 -20.43 -4.53
N HIS A 196 10.94 -19.42 -4.08
CA HIS A 196 10.51 -18.55 -2.98
C HIS A 196 9.50 -17.53 -3.47
N MET A 197 8.45 -17.28 -2.68
CA MET A 197 7.31 -16.46 -3.09
C MET A 197 6.98 -15.38 -2.07
N GLY A 198 6.51 -14.24 -2.57
CA GLY A 198 5.86 -13.19 -1.79
C GLY A 198 4.52 -12.80 -2.39
N SER A 199 3.65 -12.19 -1.57
CA SER A 199 2.36 -11.64 -2.01
C SER A 199 2.14 -10.25 -1.43
N TYR A 200 1.58 -9.35 -2.24
CA TYR A 200 1.51 -7.93 -1.94
C TYR A 200 0.18 -7.36 -2.41
N GLY A 201 -0.73 -7.10 -1.47
CA GLY A 201 -2.10 -6.66 -1.75
C GLY A 201 -2.38 -5.22 -1.36
N ILE A 202 -3.10 -4.51 -2.20
CA ILE A 202 -3.75 -3.22 -1.91
C ILE A 202 -5.21 -3.33 -2.32
N GLY A 203 -6.12 -2.80 -1.51
CA GLY A 203 -7.55 -2.70 -1.84
C GLY A 203 -7.92 -1.31 -2.34
N PRO A 204 -7.86 -0.99 -3.65
CA PRO A 204 -8.19 0.33 -4.16
C PRO A 204 -9.59 0.81 -3.76
N SER A 205 -10.58 -0.08 -3.72
CA SER A 205 -11.93 0.27 -3.25
C SER A 205 -11.93 0.73 -1.78
N ARG A 206 -11.22 -0.03 -0.90
CA ARG A 206 -11.06 0.32 0.52
C ARG A 206 -10.25 1.60 0.68
N LEU A 207 -9.25 1.80 -0.17
CA LEU A 207 -8.38 2.99 -0.11
C LEU A 207 -9.15 4.29 -0.30
N VAL A 208 -10.17 4.31 -1.19
CA VAL A 208 -11.06 5.48 -1.33
C VAL A 208 -11.74 5.82 -0.01
N ALA A 209 -12.32 4.83 0.66
CA ALA A 209 -12.96 5.03 1.96
C ALA A 209 -11.96 5.46 3.04
N ALA A 210 -10.77 4.86 3.08
CA ALA A 210 -9.73 5.19 4.03
C ALA A 210 -9.21 6.64 3.86
N ILE A 211 -9.12 7.14 2.62
CA ILE A 211 -8.76 8.53 2.32
C ILE A 211 -9.83 9.46 2.88
N ILE A 212 -11.11 9.16 2.66
CA ILE A 212 -12.23 9.96 3.18
C ILE A 212 -12.20 9.99 4.71
N GLU A 213 -12.02 8.84 5.37
CA GLU A 213 -11.95 8.75 6.82
C GLU A 213 -10.75 9.51 7.42
N ALA A 214 -9.63 9.56 6.71
CA ALA A 214 -8.43 10.29 7.13
C ALA A 214 -8.48 11.79 6.79
N SER A 215 -9.36 12.22 5.87
CA SER A 215 -9.31 13.55 5.27
C SER A 215 -10.70 14.15 5.10
N HIS A 216 -11.37 14.44 6.22
CA HIS A 216 -12.67 15.11 6.26
C HIS A 216 -12.77 16.04 7.48
N ASP A 217 -13.74 16.93 7.44
CA ASP A 217 -14.19 17.74 8.57
C ASP A 217 -15.73 17.74 8.66
N GLU A 218 -16.28 18.59 9.52
CA GLU A 218 -17.74 18.74 9.68
C GLU A 218 -18.43 19.24 8.40
N ALA A 219 -17.73 19.90 7.50
CA ALA A 219 -18.25 20.43 6.25
C ALA A 219 -18.25 19.40 5.11
N GLY A 220 -17.41 18.35 5.21
CA GLY A 220 -17.37 17.28 4.23
C GLY A 220 -15.98 16.71 3.96
N ILE A 221 -15.82 16.10 2.78
CA ILE A 221 -14.60 15.44 2.33
C ILE A 221 -13.55 16.48 1.92
N ILE A 222 -12.32 16.30 2.41
CA ILE A 222 -11.14 17.09 2.02
C ILE A 222 -10.21 16.16 1.25
N TRP A 223 -10.25 16.20 -0.08
CA TRP A 223 -9.39 15.35 -0.89
C TRP A 223 -7.92 15.78 -0.80
N PRO A 224 -6.99 14.89 -0.42
CA PRO A 224 -5.57 15.14 -0.59
C PRO A 224 -5.24 15.46 -2.05
N LYS A 225 -4.30 16.38 -2.29
CA LYS A 225 -3.95 16.85 -3.64
C LYS A 225 -3.64 15.71 -4.62
N GLY A 226 -2.95 14.66 -4.18
CA GLY A 226 -2.54 13.53 -5.03
C GLY A 226 -3.68 12.63 -5.52
N VAL A 227 -4.90 12.79 -4.97
CA VAL A 227 -6.09 11.98 -5.33
C VAL A 227 -7.33 12.84 -5.56
N ALA A 228 -7.19 14.15 -5.48
CA ALA A 228 -8.28 15.07 -5.80
C ALA A 228 -8.68 14.91 -7.27
N PRO A 229 -9.98 14.78 -7.58
CA PRO A 229 -10.42 14.62 -8.97
C PRO A 229 -10.19 15.86 -9.83
N PHE A 230 -10.03 17.02 -9.20
CA PHE A 230 -9.81 18.31 -9.83
C PHE A 230 -8.95 19.20 -8.93
N ASP A 231 -8.06 19.98 -9.51
CA ASP A 231 -7.35 21.05 -8.79
C ASP A 231 -8.27 22.23 -8.47
N VAL A 232 -9.24 22.52 -9.37
CA VAL A 232 -10.21 23.61 -9.23
C VAL A 232 -11.58 23.15 -9.69
N GLY A 233 -12.59 23.39 -8.89
CA GLY A 233 -14.00 23.23 -9.25
C GLY A 233 -14.63 24.57 -9.62
N LEU A 234 -15.15 24.72 -10.83
CA LEU A 234 -15.86 25.90 -11.29
C LEU A 234 -17.36 25.62 -11.37
N ILE A 235 -18.15 26.35 -10.58
CA ILE A 235 -19.61 26.21 -10.56
C ILE A 235 -20.25 27.49 -11.08
N ASN A 236 -20.98 27.39 -12.21
CA ASN A 236 -21.80 28.49 -12.68
C ASN A 236 -23.10 28.57 -11.87
N MET A 237 -23.26 29.62 -11.06
CA MET A 237 -24.41 29.80 -10.18
C MET A 237 -25.65 30.36 -10.90
N LYS A 238 -25.51 30.84 -12.16
CA LYS A 238 -26.60 31.41 -12.99
C LYS A 238 -26.49 30.97 -14.46
N PRO A 239 -26.69 29.68 -14.76
CA PRO A 239 -26.67 29.22 -16.14
C PRO A 239 -27.69 29.96 -17.00
N GLY A 240 -27.25 30.47 -18.17
CA GLY A 240 -28.09 31.28 -19.09
C GLY A 240 -28.00 32.80 -18.87
N ASP A 241 -27.29 33.25 -17.83
CA ASP A 241 -26.90 34.66 -17.69
C ASP A 241 -25.61 34.87 -18.49
N THR A 242 -25.68 35.75 -19.51
CA THR A 242 -24.58 35.91 -20.48
C THR A 242 -23.26 36.35 -19.85
N ASP A 243 -23.31 37.17 -18.80
CA ASP A 243 -22.11 37.66 -18.14
C ASP A 243 -21.48 36.53 -17.30
N CYS A 244 -22.30 35.75 -16.57
CA CYS A 244 -21.85 34.61 -15.82
C CYS A 244 -21.30 33.49 -16.73
N ASP A 245 -22.01 33.17 -17.81
CA ASP A 245 -21.58 32.15 -18.78
C ASP A 245 -20.24 32.53 -19.41
N THR A 246 -20.10 33.79 -19.87
CA THR A 246 -18.84 34.29 -20.49
C THR A 246 -17.67 34.25 -19.50
N ALA A 247 -17.89 34.67 -18.26
CA ALA A 247 -16.86 34.65 -17.23
C ALA A 247 -16.42 33.22 -16.90
N CYS A 248 -17.37 32.29 -16.73
CA CYS A 248 -17.07 30.88 -16.46
C CYS A 248 -16.31 30.22 -17.62
N GLU A 249 -16.72 30.46 -18.88
CA GLU A 249 -16.01 29.94 -20.05
C GLU A 249 -14.58 30.50 -20.17
N GLY A 250 -14.39 31.80 -19.87
CA GLY A 250 -13.09 32.44 -19.85
C GLY A 250 -12.16 31.78 -18.85
N LEU A 251 -12.60 31.68 -17.60
CA LEU A 251 -11.84 31.03 -16.52
C LEU A 251 -11.50 29.55 -16.83
N TYR A 252 -12.47 28.82 -17.40
CA TYR A 252 -12.24 27.43 -17.77
C TYR A 252 -11.15 27.27 -18.83
N ARG A 253 -11.15 28.12 -19.88
CA ARG A 253 -10.12 28.13 -20.92
C ARG A 253 -8.74 28.48 -20.35
N ASP A 254 -8.67 29.50 -19.49
CA ASP A 254 -7.40 29.91 -18.88
C ASP A 254 -6.80 28.80 -18.01
N CYS A 255 -7.64 28.09 -17.24
CA CYS A 255 -7.19 26.93 -16.44
C CYS A 255 -6.70 25.76 -17.31
N LEU A 256 -7.38 25.48 -18.45
CA LEU A 256 -6.97 24.38 -19.35
C LEU A 256 -5.66 24.69 -20.08
N LEU A 257 -5.43 25.95 -20.49
CA LEU A 257 -4.16 26.35 -21.14
C LEU A 257 -2.97 26.13 -20.19
N TYR A 258 -3.13 26.39 -18.91
CA TYR A 258 -2.06 26.18 -17.92
C TYR A 258 -1.78 24.70 -17.63
N THR A 259 -2.81 23.84 -17.66
CA THR A 259 -2.65 22.40 -17.42
C THR A 259 -2.09 21.65 -18.64
N SER A 260 -2.32 22.12 -19.86
CA SER A 260 -1.77 21.49 -21.08
C SER A 260 -0.25 21.71 -21.20
N ASP A 261 0.26 22.89 -20.83
CA ASP A 261 1.70 23.17 -20.85
C ASP A 261 2.49 22.35 -19.83
N ALA A 262 1.89 22.02 -18.67
CA ALA A 262 2.53 21.20 -17.65
C ALA A 262 2.59 19.69 -18.03
N ALA A 263 1.66 19.21 -18.85
CA ALA A 263 1.66 17.83 -19.34
C ALA A 263 2.69 17.60 -20.47
N ASP A 264 2.95 18.61 -21.27
CA ASP A 264 3.93 18.54 -22.37
C ASP A 264 5.39 18.61 -21.88
N GLU A 265 5.65 19.09 -20.65
CA GLU A 265 6.99 19.10 -20.06
C GLU A 265 7.40 17.77 -19.42
N GLU A 266 6.47 16.91 -19.02
CA GLU A 266 6.78 15.59 -18.42
C GLU A 266 7.12 14.51 -19.47
N ASP A 267 6.72 14.67 -20.73
CA ASP A 267 7.04 13.71 -21.81
C ASP A 267 8.43 13.93 -22.45
N SER A 268 9.25 14.84 -21.92
CA SER A 268 10.58 15.16 -22.45
C SER A 268 11.76 14.69 -21.59
N VAL A 269 11.58 13.66 -20.72
CA VAL A 269 12.67 13.04 -19.96
C VAL A 269 12.72 11.53 -20.18
#